data_345401d06fa2e21d669990f4f67b3030
#
_entry.id   345401d06fa2e21d669990f4f67b3030
#
_cell.length_a   1.000
_cell.length_b   1.000
_cell.length_c   1.000
_cell.angle_alpha   90.00
_cell.angle_beta   90.00
_cell.angle_gamma   90.00
#
_symmetry.space_group_name_H-M   'P 1'
#
loop_
_entity.id
_entity.type
_entity.pdbx_description
1 polymer ?
#
loop_
_entity_poly.entity_id
_entity_poly.type
_entity_poly.pdbx_seq_one_letter_code
_entity_poly.pdbx_strand_id
1 'polypeptide(L)'
;MEKKTNNPAITKSYAKKMETISPFELKNKLINMADESIKKIAHTMLNAGRGNPNRIATEPREAFFLLGQFGLCECRHAFSLEEGIAGIPQKAGIAARFEAFLKENEKAPGANLLKEGYNYMLMEHAADPDTLIHEWAESVIGDQYPVPDRILHFTELIVQDYLAQEMCDRRPPKGTFDLFATEGGTAAMCYLFDSLQENFLLNQGDAIALMVPVFTPYIEIPELRRYQFDVTEISADQMTPDGLHTWQYKDEDIDKLKDPRIKALFITNPSNPPSYALSKETTERIINIVKNDNPNLMIITDDVYGTFIPHFRSLMAELPHNTLCVYSFSKYFGATGWRTAVIALHEDNIYDKMIARLSEEQKSILNKRYSSLSLQPEKMKFIERMVADSRQIALNHTAGLSLPQQIQMSLFALFSLLDKEDSYKAKMQEIIHRRLHALWDNTGFTLVEDPLRAGYYSEIDMLVWAKKFYGDDFVTYLQKTYNPLDVVFRLANETSLVLLNGGGFAGPKWSVRVSLANLNEADYVKIGQSIKCVLEEYAQTWKASKE
;
A
#
# COMPACT_ATOMS: atom_id res chain seq x y z
N MET A 1 31.26 -30.06 -31.57
CA MET A 1 31.95 -29.63 -30.33
C MET A 1 30.97 -28.84 -29.50
N GLU A 2 30.25 -29.55 -28.63
CA GLU A 2 29.29 -28.97 -27.70
C GLU A 2 30.04 -28.23 -26.58
N LYS A 3 29.89 -26.92 -26.53
CA LYS A 3 30.30 -26.15 -25.37
C LYS A 3 29.21 -26.37 -24.29
N LYS A 4 29.46 -27.33 -23.38
CA LYS A 4 28.74 -27.39 -22.09
C LYS A 4 28.92 -26.02 -21.43
N THR A 5 27.84 -25.26 -21.33
CA THR A 5 27.76 -24.08 -20.50
C THR A 5 27.83 -24.54 -19.04
N ASN A 6 28.99 -24.36 -18.40
CA ASN A 6 29.15 -24.52 -16.96
C ASN A 6 28.38 -23.40 -16.24
N ASN A 7 27.08 -23.53 -16.11
CA ASN A 7 26.34 -22.79 -15.13
C ASN A 7 26.37 -23.61 -13.84
N PRO A 8 26.90 -23.10 -12.72
CA PRO A 8 26.87 -23.86 -11.47
C PRO A 8 25.40 -24.08 -11.13
N ALA A 9 24.97 -25.35 -11.21
CA ALA A 9 23.65 -25.74 -10.77
C ALA A 9 23.46 -25.20 -9.35
N ILE A 10 22.41 -24.42 -9.13
CA ILE A 10 22.08 -23.89 -7.80
C ILE A 10 21.82 -25.11 -6.92
N THR A 11 22.71 -25.35 -5.98
CA THR A 11 22.57 -26.51 -5.08
C THR A 11 21.35 -26.32 -4.17
N LYS A 12 20.65 -27.42 -3.85
CA LYS A 12 19.53 -27.40 -2.86
C LYS A 12 19.96 -26.71 -1.55
N SER A 13 21.20 -26.86 -1.12
CA SER A 13 21.75 -26.20 0.06
C SER A 13 21.82 -24.68 -0.08
N TYR A 14 22.23 -24.16 -1.24
CA TYR A 14 22.25 -22.73 -1.50
C TYR A 14 20.83 -22.14 -1.57
N ALA A 15 19.94 -22.80 -2.31
CA ALA A 15 18.54 -22.39 -2.40
C ALA A 15 17.87 -22.36 -1.01
N LYS A 16 18.09 -23.37 -0.18
CA LYS A 16 17.57 -23.42 1.20
C LYS A 16 18.09 -22.26 2.08
N LYS A 17 19.32 -21.83 1.91
CA LYS A 17 19.83 -20.63 2.60
C LYS A 17 19.17 -19.34 2.11
N MET A 18 18.76 -19.29 0.85
CA MET A 18 18.09 -18.13 0.27
C MET A 18 16.62 -18.02 0.70
N GLU A 19 15.96 -19.11 1.11
CA GLU A 19 14.61 -19.10 1.68
C GLU A 19 14.49 -18.29 2.98
N THR A 20 15.62 -18.09 3.69
CA THR A 20 15.63 -17.34 4.97
C THR A 20 15.77 -15.84 4.82
N ILE A 21 15.99 -15.34 3.63
CA ILE A 21 16.10 -13.89 3.37
C ILE A 21 14.82 -13.34 2.76
N SER A 22 14.53 -12.07 3.06
CA SER A 22 13.31 -11.43 2.56
C SER A 22 13.28 -11.41 1.02
N PRO A 23 12.08 -11.45 0.40
CA PRO A 23 11.92 -11.39 -1.05
C PRO A 23 12.60 -10.18 -1.70
N PHE A 24 12.66 -9.06 -1.00
CA PHE A 24 13.28 -7.84 -1.49
C PHE A 24 14.80 -7.92 -1.51
N GLU A 25 15.42 -8.59 -0.54
CA GLU A 25 16.86 -8.87 -0.53
C GLU A 25 17.23 -9.97 -1.53
N LEU A 26 16.41 -11.01 -1.64
CA LEU A 26 16.57 -12.05 -2.66
C LEU A 26 16.51 -11.42 -4.07
N LYS A 27 15.59 -10.48 -4.30
CA LYS A 27 15.50 -9.72 -5.57
C LYS A 27 16.82 -9.07 -5.95
N ASN A 28 17.56 -8.47 -5.02
CA ASN A 28 18.85 -7.83 -5.31
C ASN A 28 19.88 -8.85 -5.82
N LYS A 29 19.86 -10.06 -5.27
CA LYS A 29 20.72 -11.16 -5.76
C LYS A 29 20.31 -11.62 -7.17
N LEU A 30 19.00 -11.71 -7.42
CA LEU A 30 18.47 -12.06 -8.74
C LEU A 30 18.82 -11.00 -9.81
N ILE A 31 18.82 -9.71 -9.45
CA ILE A 31 19.27 -8.62 -10.33
C ILE A 31 20.72 -8.83 -10.72
N ASN A 32 21.63 -9.10 -9.77
CA ASN A 32 23.03 -9.34 -10.06
C ASN A 32 23.23 -10.55 -10.99
N MET A 33 22.46 -11.63 -10.78
CA MET A 33 22.50 -12.81 -11.64
C MET A 33 21.99 -12.50 -13.05
N ALA A 34 20.90 -11.73 -13.17
CA ALA A 34 20.37 -11.29 -14.46
C ALA A 34 21.36 -10.39 -15.21
N ASP A 35 22.02 -9.46 -14.51
CA ASP A 35 23.07 -8.59 -15.07
C ASP A 35 24.28 -9.40 -15.61
N GLU A 36 24.67 -10.46 -14.89
CA GLU A 36 25.71 -11.37 -15.38
C GLU A 36 25.27 -12.16 -16.62
N SER A 37 23.99 -12.52 -16.70
CA SER A 37 23.39 -13.19 -17.85
C SER A 37 23.37 -12.27 -19.09
N ILE A 38 23.00 -11.00 -18.92
CA ILE A 38 23.02 -9.99 -20.00
C ILE A 38 24.38 -9.87 -20.64
N LYS A 39 25.46 -9.90 -19.87
CA LYS A 39 26.85 -9.86 -20.37
C LYS A 39 27.20 -11.06 -21.26
N LYS A 40 26.47 -12.18 -21.10
CA LYS A 40 26.68 -13.43 -21.85
C LYS A 40 25.78 -13.57 -23.09
N ILE A 41 24.58 -13.02 -23.02
CA ILE A 41 23.52 -13.26 -24.02
C ILE A 41 22.81 -11.91 -24.23
N ALA A 42 23.05 -11.14 -25.18
CA ALA A 42 22.49 -9.81 -25.52
C ALA A 42 20.96 -9.60 -25.22
N HIS A 43 20.50 -9.92 -24.01
CA HIS A 43 19.13 -9.72 -23.53
C HIS A 43 19.03 -8.46 -22.67
N THR A 44 17.90 -7.78 -22.74
CA THR A 44 17.58 -6.68 -21.83
C THR A 44 16.96 -7.25 -20.56
N MET A 45 17.45 -6.85 -19.38
CA MET A 45 16.88 -7.28 -18.10
C MET A 45 15.44 -6.77 -17.90
N LEU A 46 14.53 -7.67 -17.60
CA LEU A 46 13.15 -7.36 -17.23
C LEU A 46 12.95 -7.55 -15.72
N ASN A 47 12.78 -6.46 -15.00
CA ASN A 47 12.57 -6.50 -13.55
C ASN A 47 11.12 -6.20 -13.18
N ALA A 48 10.29 -7.23 -13.09
CA ALA A 48 8.90 -7.16 -12.64
C ALA A 48 8.73 -7.44 -11.12
N GLY A 49 9.82 -7.42 -10.36
CA GLY A 49 9.79 -7.48 -8.89
C GLY A 49 9.52 -6.13 -8.22
N ARG A 50 9.59 -5.01 -8.94
CA ARG A 50 9.37 -3.65 -8.39
C ARG A 50 7.89 -3.29 -8.38
N GLY A 51 7.43 -2.67 -7.28
CA GLY A 51 6.05 -2.19 -7.16
C GLY A 51 5.83 -0.73 -7.56
N ASN A 52 6.86 0.00 -8.01
CA ASN A 52 6.71 1.39 -8.45
C ASN A 52 6.14 1.44 -9.88
N PRO A 53 5.08 2.26 -10.13
CA PRO A 53 4.54 2.40 -11.49
C PRO A 53 5.53 3.07 -12.44
N ASN A 54 5.42 2.74 -13.75
CA ASN A 54 6.12 3.45 -14.83
C ASN A 54 5.25 4.57 -15.44
N ARG A 55 4.22 4.98 -14.74
CA ARG A 55 3.28 6.04 -15.11
C ARG A 55 3.04 6.95 -13.93
N ILE A 56 2.71 8.20 -14.19
CA ILE A 56 2.45 9.23 -13.17
C ILE A 56 1.21 10.05 -13.57
N ALA A 57 0.46 10.55 -12.58
CA ALA A 57 -0.50 11.62 -12.77
C ALA A 57 0.27 12.95 -12.94
N THR A 58 0.22 13.59 -14.10
CA THR A 58 0.98 14.83 -14.38
C THR A 58 0.29 16.05 -13.82
N GLU A 59 -1.01 16.22 -14.05
CA GLU A 59 -1.77 17.42 -13.70
C GLU A 59 -1.64 17.84 -12.21
N PRO A 60 -1.78 16.93 -11.21
CA PRO A 60 -1.60 17.34 -9.80
C PRO A 60 -0.16 17.74 -9.45
N ARG A 61 0.83 17.33 -10.23
CA ARG A 61 2.22 17.76 -10.07
C ARG A 61 2.45 19.13 -10.70
N GLU A 62 1.87 19.37 -11.86
CA GLU A 62 1.88 20.66 -12.55
C GLU A 62 1.20 21.72 -11.68
N ALA A 63 0.05 21.37 -11.06
CA ALA A 63 -0.63 22.22 -10.09
C ALA A 63 0.26 22.53 -8.87
N PHE A 64 0.96 21.56 -8.35
CA PHE A 64 1.90 21.74 -7.24
C PHE A 64 3.02 22.74 -7.58
N PHE A 65 3.64 22.59 -8.74
CA PHE A 65 4.71 23.49 -9.16
C PHE A 65 4.20 24.91 -9.43
N LEU A 66 3.00 25.03 -10.01
CA LEU A 66 2.37 26.33 -10.26
C LEU A 66 1.99 27.01 -8.93
N LEU A 67 1.45 26.27 -7.96
CA LEU A 67 1.17 26.77 -6.62
C LEU A 67 2.46 27.21 -5.89
N GLY A 68 3.54 26.47 -6.06
CA GLY A 68 4.86 26.85 -5.55
C GLY A 68 5.36 28.19 -6.13
N GLN A 69 5.12 28.44 -7.43
CA GLN A 69 5.43 29.74 -8.04
C GLN A 69 4.59 30.86 -7.41
N PHE A 70 3.29 30.64 -7.19
CA PHE A 70 2.44 31.58 -6.48
C PHE A 70 2.97 31.87 -5.05
N GLY A 71 3.31 30.83 -4.27
CA GLY A 71 3.88 30.99 -2.94
C GLY A 71 5.13 31.88 -2.92
N LEU A 72 6.03 31.70 -3.90
CA LEU A 72 7.21 32.56 -4.05
C LEU A 72 6.86 33.99 -4.48
N CYS A 73 5.79 34.20 -5.29
CA CYS A 73 5.30 35.55 -5.59
C CYS A 73 4.80 36.24 -4.32
N GLU A 74 4.05 35.52 -3.48
CA GLU A 74 3.57 36.04 -2.20
C GLU A 74 4.71 36.38 -1.23
N CYS A 75 5.80 35.59 -1.20
CA CYS A 75 6.99 35.90 -0.44
C CYS A 75 7.60 37.26 -0.88
N ARG A 76 7.70 37.49 -2.20
CA ARG A 76 8.20 38.77 -2.75
C ARG A 76 7.24 39.92 -2.52
N HIS A 77 5.92 39.63 -2.54
CA HIS A 77 4.90 40.63 -2.23
C HIS A 77 4.99 41.12 -0.78
N ALA A 78 5.26 40.20 0.17
CA ALA A 78 5.44 40.57 1.59
C ALA A 78 6.59 41.56 1.80
N PHE A 79 7.77 41.23 1.36
CA PHE A 79 8.92 42.12 1.20
C PHE A 79 10.07 41.39 0.48
N SER A 80 10.96 42.19 -0.10
CA SER A 80 12.19 41.70 -0.72
C SER A 80 13.35 42.46 -0.09
N LEU A 81 14.26 41.76 0.58
CA LEU A 81 15.43 42.38 1.26
C LEU A 81 16.59 42.56 0.29
N GLU A 82 16.94 41.49 -0.41
CA GLU A 82 18.02 41.41 -1.38
C GLU A 82 17.61 40.45 -2.51
N GLU A 83 18.38 40.40 -3.59
CA GLU A 83 18.14 39.45 -4.65
C GLU A 83 18.16 38.00 -4.10
N GLY A 84 17.08 37.29 -4.31
CA GLY A 84 16.90 35.92 -3.84
C GLY A 84 16.42 35.76 -2.39
N ILE A 85 16.23 36.87 -1.64
CA ILE A 85 15.74 36.87 -0.26
C ILE A 85 14.41 37.62 -0.18
N ALA A 86 13.36 36.94 0.29
CA ALA A 86 12.02 37.52 0.42
C ALA A 86 11.38 37.15 1.77
N GLY A 87 10.23 37.72 2.07
CA GLY A 87 9.46 37.42 3.29
C GLY A 87 8.67 36.12 3.20
N ILE A 88 7.76 35.97 4.14
CA ILE A 88 6.79 34.87 4.16
C ILE A 88 5.40 35.37 3.67
N PRO A 89 4.55 34.54 3.10
CA PRO A 89 3.22 34.91 2.66
C PRO A 89 2.42 35.61 3.75
N GLN A 90 1.65 36.64 3.35
CA GLN A 90 0.77 37.38 4.25
C GLN A 90 -0.68 37.03 3.97
N LYS A 91 -1.45 36.65 5.01
CA LYS A 91 -2.81 36.15 4.87
C LYS A 91 -3.78 37.17 4.24
N ALA A 92 -3.73 38.44 4.68
CA ALA A 92 -4.72 39.43 4.28
C ALA A 92 -4.78 39.63 2.75
N GLY A 93 -5.93 39.33 2.14
CA GLY A 93 -6.20 39.50 0.71
C GLY A 93 -5.45 38.54 -0.21
N ILE A 94 -4.85 37.46 0.31
CA ILE A 94 -4.08 36.50 -0.47
C ILE A 94 -4.96 35.75 -1.48
N ALA A 95 -6.23 35.51 -1.17
CA ALA A 95 -7.16 34.85 -2.08
C ALA A 95 -7.40 35.66 -3.35
N ALA A 96 -7.61 36.97 -3.22
CA ALA A 96 -7.76 37.86 -4.38
C ALA A 96 -6.49 37.88 -5.26
N ARG A 97 -5.30 37.84 -4.64
CA ARG A 97 -4.04 37.75 -5.39
C ARG A 97 -3.87 36.39 -6.06
N PHE A 98 -4.33 35.31 -5.43
CA PHE A 98 -4.34 33.98 -6.03
C PHE A 98 -5.25 33.91 -7.25
N GLU A 99 -6.47 34.48 -7.17
CA GLU A 99 -7.40 34.56 -8.31
C GLU A 99 -6.80 35.37 -9.47
N ALA A 100 -6.13 36.49 -9.16
CA ALA A 100 -5.41 37.28 -10.16
C ALA A 100 -4.27 36.49 -10.81
N PHE A 101 -3.47 35.82 -10.00
CA PHE A 101 -2.38 34.95 -10.47
C PHE A 101 -2.89 33.82 -11.37
N LEU A 102 -3.98 33.15 -11.01
CA LEU A 102 -4.59 32.09 -11.83
C LEU A 102 -5.14 32.65 -13.17
N LYS A 103 -5.70 33.87 -13.15
CA LYS A 103 -6.17 34.53 -14.37
C LYS A 103 -5.02 34.87 -15.33
N GLU A 104 -3.88 35.33 -14.80
CA GLU A 104 -2.69 35.61 -15.61
C GLU A 104 -2.05 34.30 -16.15
N ASN A 105 -2.22 33.19 -15.44
CA ASN A 105 -1.66 31.89 -15.76
C ASN A 105 -2.73 30.88 -16.22
N GLU A 106 -3.88 31.33 -16.75
CA GLU A 106 -5.04 30.45 -17.09
C GLU A 106 -4.71 29.28 -18.03
N LYS A 107 -3.66 29.45 -18.87
CA LYS A 107 -3.19 28.43 -19.81
C LYS A 107 -2.06 27.56 -19.27
N ALA A 108 -1.58 27.85 -18.08
CA ALA A 108 -0.51 27.06 -17.49
C ALA A 108 -1.01 25.65 -17.10
N PRO A 109 -0.19 24.60 -17.29
CA PRO A 109 -0.52 23.27 -16.80
C PRO A 109 -0.81 23.30 -15.29
N GLY A 110 -1.89 22.63 -14.87
CA GLY A 110 -2.33 22.58 -13.48
C GLY A 110 -3.15 23.78 -12.98
N ALA A 111 -3.27 24.87 -13.76
CA ALA A 111 -4.04 26.07 -13.36
C ALA A 111 -5.53 25.74 -13.15
N ASN A 112 -6.10 24.92 -14.02
CA ASN A 112 -7.49 24.50 -13.91
C ASN A 112 -7.73 23.68 -12.63
N LEU A 113 -6.85 22.74 -12.32
CA LEU A 113 -6.97 21.95 -11.08
C LEU A 113 -6.91 22.84 -9.83
N LEU A 114 -6.01 23.84 -9.79
CA LEU A 114 -5.94 24.79 -8.68
C LEU A 114 -7.23 25.60 -8.54
N LYS A 115 -7.75 26.10 -9.66
CA LYS A 115 -9.00 26.88 -9.68
C LYS A 115 -10.20 26.05 -9.21
N GLU A 116 -10.38 24.88 -9.79
CA GLU A 116 -11.52 24.01 -9.44
C GLU A 116 -11.38 23.46 -8.01
N GLY A 117 -10.15 23.16 -7.55
CA GLY A 117 -9.89 22.75 -6.16
C GLY A 117 -10.18 23.87 -5.16
N TYR A 118 -9.82 25.10 -5.46
CA TYR A 118 -10.18 26.28 -4.67
C TYR A 118 -11.71 26.42 -4.58
N ASN A 119 -12.40 26.39 -5.73
CA ASN A 119 -13.85 26.47 -5.77
C ASN A 119 -14.52 25.32 -4.99
N TYR A 120 -13.99 24.11 -5.11
CA TYR A 120 -14.47 22.94 -4.35
C TYR A 120 -14.45 23.21 -2.84
N MET A 121 -13.34 23.72 -2.32
CA MET A 121 -13.21 24.00 -0.90
C MET A 121 -14.15 25.11 -0.42
N LEU A 122 -14.40 26.13 -1.24
CA LEU A 122 -15.37 27.17 -0.91
C LEU A 122 -16.81 26.64 -0.87
N MET A 123 -17.18 25.78 -1.82
CA MET A 123 -18.55 25.28 -1.96
C MET A 123 -18.88 24.15 -0.99
N GLU A 124 -18.00 23.14 -0.89
CA GLU A 124 -18.29 21.94 -0.10
C GLU A 124 -17.96 22.13 1.40
N HIS A 125 -16.94 22.94 1.70
CA HIS A 125 -16.46 23.11 3.09
C HIS A 125 -16.67 24.52 3.64
N ALA A 126 -17.25 25.45 2.87
CA ALA A 126 -17.40 26.86 3.25
C ALA A 126 -16.09 27.45 3.80
N ALA A 127 -14.96 27.07 3.19
CA ALA A 127 -13.63 27.50 3.62
C ALA A 127 -13.50 29.02 3.52
N ASP A 128 -12.88 29.65 4.53
CA ASP A 128 -12.47 31.05 4.42
C ASP A 128 -11.38 31.18 3.36
N PRO A 129 -11.60 32.00 2.30
CA PRO A 129 -10.71 32.03 1.14
C PRO A 129 -9.27 32.39 1.50
N ASP A 130 -9.07 33.43 2.33
CA ASP A 130 -7.74 33.88 2.72
C ASP A 130 -7.03 32.83 3.59
N THR A 131 -7.75 32.15 4.48
CA THR A 131 -7.17 31.09 5.32
C THR A 131 -6.75 29.89 4.49
N LEU A 132 -7.58 29.46 3.54
CA LEU A 132 -7.29 28.33 2.66
C LEU A 132 -6.03 28.60 1.81
N ILE A 133 -6.00 29.74 1.13
CA ILE A 133 -4.88 30.05 0.23
C ILE A 133 -3.62 30.37 1.01
N HIS A 134 -3.72 30.93 2.21
CA HIS A 134 -2.58 31.12 3.08
C HIS A 134 -1.96 29.79 3.51
N GLU A 135 -2.80 28.81 3.97
CA GLU A 135 -2.31 27.45 4.28
C GLU A 135 -1.61 26.82 3.07
N TRP A 136 -2.19 26.94 1.88
CA TRP A 136 -1.60 26.38 0.66
C TRP A 136 -0.27 27.04 0.29
N ALA A 137 -0.21 28.38 0.35
CA ALA A 137 0.98 29.13 -0.04
C ALA A 137 2.17 28.93 0.90
N GLU A 138 1.94 28.97 2.22
CA GLU A 138 2.97 28.68 3.22
C GLU A 138 3.43 27.22 3.14
N SER A 139 2.48 26.31 3.07
CA SER A 139 2.80 24.89 3.11
C SER A 139 3.56 24.41 1.86
N VAL A 140 3.24 24.94 0.66
CA VAL A 140 3.92 24.50 -0.57
C VAL A 140 5.38 24.93 -0.62
N ILE A 141 5.74 26.05 0.00
CA ILE A 141 7.13 26.52 0.08
C ILE A 141 7.92 25.90 1.24
N GLY A 142 7.22 25.33 2.23
CA GLY A 142 7.83 24.54 3.31
C GLY A 142 8.66 25.36 4.28
N ASP A 143 8.26 26.57 4.61
CA ASP A 143 8.95 27.50 5.49
C ASP A 143 8.69 27.22 6.99
N GLN A 144 7.69 26.41 7.31
CA GLN A 144 7.26 26.13 8.67
C GLN A 144 7.26 24.62 9.01
N TYR A 145 7.24 24.33 10.30
CA TYR A 145 6.91 22.99 10.80
C TYR A 145 5.41 22.73 10.67
N PRO A 146 4.97 21.45 10.52
CA PRO A 146 3.55 21.11 10.43
C PRO A 146 2.74 21.59 11.63
N VAL A 147 1.66 22.35 11.37
CA VAL A 147 0.67 22.79 12.36
C VAL A 147 -0.71 22.75 11.70
N PRO A 148 -1.65 21.93 12.17
CA PRO A 148 -1.54 20.96 13.29
C PRO A 148 -0.56 19.81 13.02
N ASP A 149 -0.01 19.26 14.08
CA ASP A 149 1.00 18.19 14.03
C ASP A 149 0.54 16.91 13.30
N ARG A 150 -0.74 16.64 13.32
CA ARG A 150 -1.35 15.43 12.76
C ARG A 150 -1.48 15.50 11.24
N ILE A 151 -2.03 16.61 10.75
CA ILE A 151 -2.26 16.91 9.34
C ILE A 151 -2.73 18.37 9.21
N LEU A 152 -2.44 19.05 8.10
CA LEU A 152 -2.95 20.38 7.79
C LEU A 152 -4.50 20.36 7.78
N HIS A 153 -5.11 21.45 8.20
CA HIS A 153 -6.55 21.54 8.36
C HIS A 153 -7.32 21.27 7.07
N PHE A 154 -6.99 21.99 6.00
CA PHE A 154 -7.69 21.79 4.72
C PHE A 154 -7.24 20.51 4.00
N THR A 155 -6.01 20.06 4.21
CA THR A 155 -5.59 18.74 3.74
C THR A 155 -6.43 17.63 4.36
N GLU A 156 -6.76 17.72 5.66
CA GLU A 156 -7.61 16.72 6.33
C GLU A 156 -9.00 16.64 5.68
N LEU A 157 -9.66 17.77 5.46
CA LEU A 157 -10.98 17.81 4.83
C LEU A 157 -10.97 17.20 3.42
N ILE A 158 -10.00 17.62 2.60
CA ILE A 158 -9.86 17.11 1.23
C ILE A 158 -9.62 15.59 1.22
N VAL A 159 -8.76 15.10 2.11
CA VAL A 159 -8.42 13.67 2.15
C VAL A 159 -9.55 12.84 2.77
N GLN A 160 -10.34 13.39 3.72
CA GLN A 160 -11.56 12.75 4.21
C GLN A 160 -12.56 12.50 3.07
N ASP A 161 -12.83 13.52 2.23
CA ASP A 161 -13.70 13.38 1.07
C ASP A 161 -13.16 12.36 0.07
N TYR A 162 -11.86 12.39 -0.17
CA TYR A 162 -11.20 11.42 -1.04
C TYR A 162 -11.33 9.98 -0.53
N LEU A 163 -11.13 9.74 0.77
CA LEU A 163 -11.32 8.41 1.36
C LEU A 163 -12.79 8.00 1.34
N ALA A 164 -13.72 8.92 1.55
CA ALA A 164 -15.16 8.66 1.40
C ALA A 164 -15.50 8.23 -0.03
N GLN A 165 -14.90 8.86 -1.04
CA GLN A 165 -15.06 8.47 -2.43
C GLN A 165 -14.45 7.10 -2.72
N GLU A 166 -13.18 6.89 -2.37
CA GLU A 166 -12.39 5.76 -2.84
C GLU A 166 -12.49 4.52 -1.94
N MET A 167 -12.59 4.72 -0.64
CA MET A 167 -12.62 3.61 0.34
C MET A 167 -14.02 3.27 0.81
N CYS A 168 -15.01 4.15 0.58
CA CYS A 168 -16.39 3.93 1.00
C CYS A 168 -17.38 3.89 -0.19
N ASP A 169 -16.91 3.82 -1.44
CA ASP A 169 -17.77 3.87 -2.63
C ASP A 169 -18.78 5.04 -2.57
N ARG A 170 -18.32 6.25 -2.20
CA ARG A 170 -19.12 7.47 -2.02
C ARG A 170 -20.26 7.35 -0.98
N ARG A 171 -20.21 6.33 -0.11
CA ARG A 171 -21.20 6.06 0.95
C ARG A 171 -20.49 5.88 2.28
N PRO A 172 -19.90 6.94 2.86
CA PRO A 172 -19.20 6.85 4.13
C PRO A 172 -20.17 6.51 5.28
N PRO A 173 -19.67 5.89 6.37
CA PRO A 173 -20.45 5.72 7.57
C PRO A 173 -20.79 7.07 8.20
N LYS A 174 -21.71 7.08 9.18
CA LYS A 174 -22.00 8.30 9.97
C LYS A 174 -20.79 8.67 10.82
N GLY A 175 -20.57 9.95 11.03
CA GLY A 175 -19.43 10.50 11.76
C GLY A 175 -18.26 10.83 10.84
N THR A 176 -17.13 11.19 11.43
CA THR A 176 -15.92 11.61 10.71
C THR A 176 -14.75 10.70 11.02
N PHE A 177 -13.76 10.72 10.15
CA PHE A 177 -12.47 10.06 10.38
C PHE A 177 -11.41 11.11 10.71
N ASP A 178 -10.78 10.99 11.87
CA ASP A 178 -9.54 11.71 12.15
C ASP A 178 -8.41 11.12 11.31
N LEU A 179 -7.58 11.97 10.69
CA LEU A 179 -6.49 11.55 9.83
C LEU A 179 -5.12 11.89 10.43
N PHE A 180 -4.15 11.03 10.20
CA PHE A 180 -2.74 11.30 10.49
C PHE A 180 -1.91 11.10 9.22
N ALA A 181 -1.28 12.17 8.74
CA ALA A 181 -0.41 12.15 7.56
C ALA A 181 0.97 11.54 7.88
N THR A 182 1.40 10.56 7.09
CA THR A 182 2.62 9.79 7.35
C THR A 182 3.50 9.66 6.11
N GLU A 183 4.78 9.33 6.34
CA GLU A 183 5.81 9.19 5.30
C GLU A 183 5.70 7.87 4.52
N GLY A 184 4.48 7.55 4.11
CA GLY A 184 4.10 6.35 3.35
C GLY A 184 3.58 5.23 4.23
N GLY A 185 2.91 4.24 3.60
CA GLY A 185 2.21 3.16 4.31
C GLY A 185 3.09 2.33 5.25
N THR A 186 4.36 2.08 4.90
CA THR A 186 5.28 1.34 5.77
C THR A 186 5.59 2.10 7.07
N ALA A 187 5.80 3.43 7.00
CA ALA A 187 5.97 4.25 8.19
C ALA A 187 4.69 4.25 9.04
N ALA A 188 3.51 4.39 8.41
CA ALA A 188 2.23 4.29 9.08
C ALA A 188 2.11 3.00 9.90
N MET A 189 2.48 1.85 9.32
CA MET A 189 2.43 0.57 10.02
C MET A 189 3.41 0.48 11.19
N CYS A 190 4.64 1.02 11.04
CA CYS A 190 5.57 1.09 12.16
C CYS A 190 5.00 1.91 13.32
N TYR A 191 4.41 3.07 13.03
CA TYR A 191 3.78 3.92 14.05
C TYR A 191 2.59 3.22 14.72
N LEU A 192 1.78 2.50 13.94
CA LEU A 192 0.65 1.72 14.47
C LEU A 192 1.10 0.64 15.46
N PHE A 193 2.06 -0.21 15.06
CA PHE A 193 2.55 -1.27 15.94
C PHE A 193 3.16 -0.70 17.23
N ASP A 194 3.97 0.37 17.11
CA ASP A 194 4.57 1.02 18.28
C ASP A 194 3.49 1.60 19.21
N SER A 195 2.54 2.36 18.66
CA SER A 195 1.51 3.03 19.48
C SER A 195 0.51 2.06 20.10
N LEU A 196 0.16 0.96 19.39
CA LEU A 196 -0.67 -0.10 19.96
C LEU A 196 -0.01 -0.71 21.21
N GLN A 197 1.30 -0.91 21.18
CA GLN A 197 2.05 -1.45 22.31
C GLN A 197 2.22 -0.41 23.43
N GLU A 198 2.63 0.81 23.10
CA GLU A 198 2.86 1.88 24.08
C GLU A 198 1.58 2.24 24.85
N ASN A 199 0.42 2.06 24.23
CA ASN A 199 -0.89 2.32 24.84
C ASN A 199 -1.56 1.06 25.45
N PHE A 200 -0.83 -0.03 25.65
CA PHE A 200 -1.31 -1.28 26.24
C PHE A 200 -2.47 -1.95 25.49
N LEU A 201 -2.71 -1.60 24.24
CA LEU A 201 -3.71 -2.24 23.38
C LEU A 201 -3.24 -3.59 22.88
N LEU A 202 -1.95 -3.70 22.56
CA LEU A 202 -1.24 -4.96 22.34
C LEU A 202 -0.02 -5.03 23.27
N ASN A 203 0.23 -6.22 23.82
CA ASN A 203 1.40 -6.47 24.64
C ASN A 203 2.25 -7.58 24.02
N GLN A 204 3.50 -7.65 24.37
CA GLN A 204 4.39 -8.73 23.93
C GLN A 204 3.76 -10.09 24.19
N GLY A 205 3.72 -10.94 23.16
CA GLY A 205 3.13 -12.28 23.23
C GLY A 205 1.60 -12.33 23.05
N ASP A 206 0.93 -11.19 22.83
CA ASP A 206 -0.50 -11.20 22.52
C ASP A 206 -0.77 -11.88 21.17
N ALA A 207 -1.92 -12.55 21.07
CA ALA A 207 -2.34 -13.20 19.84
C ALA A 207 -2.93 -12.17 18.86
N ILE A 208 -2.45 -12.22 17.62
CA ILE A 208 -2.97 -11.45 16.49
C ILE A 208 -3.27 -12.37 15.31
N ALA A 209 -4.15 -11.96 14.42
CA ALA A 209 -4.39 -12.64 13.15
C ALA A 209 -3.77 -11.84 12.00
N LEU A 210 -3.21 -12.56 11.04
CA LEU A 210 -2.64 -12.01 9.82
C LEU A 210 -3.27 -12.70 8.62
N MET A 211 -3.96 -11.95 7.76
CA MET A 211 -4.50 -12.48 6.51
C MET A 211 -3.38 -12.57 5.47
N VAL A 212 -3.13 -13.79 5.00
CA VAL A 212 -2.01 -14.11 4.08
C VAL A 212 -2.54 -14.69 2.77
N PRO A 213 -1.83 -14.51 1.62
CA PRO A 213 -0.54 -13.85 1.47
C PRO A 213 -0.59 -12.34 1.71
N VAL A 214 0.51 -11.79 2.26
CA VAL A 214 0.57 -10.39 2.66
C VAL A 214 1.96 -9.79 2.40
N PHE A 215 2.01 -8.46 2.34
CA PHE A 215 3.25 -7.71 2.19
C PHE A 215 4.26 -8.05 3.31
N THR A 216 5.46 -8.47 2.93
CA THR A 216 6.48 -9.05 3.83
C THR A 216 6.72 -8.29 5.16
N PRO A 217 6.77 -6.94 5.21
CA PRO A 217 6.90 -6.23 6.48
C PRO A 217 5.83 -6.58 7.53
N TYR A 218 4.63 -6.97 7.13
CA TYR A 218 3.57 -7.37 8.06
C TYR A 218 3.79 -8.76 8.66
N ILE A 219 4.65 -9.56 8.04
CA ILE A 219 5.14 -10.84 8.59
C ILE A 219 6.33 -10.58 9.53
N GLU A 220 7.27 -9.71 9.10
CA GLU A 220 8.53 -9.47 9.82
C GLU A 220 8.33 -8.63 11.09
N ILE A 221 7.47 -7.59 11.06
CA ILE A 221 7.26 -6.69 12.21
C ILE A 221 6.77 -7.43 13.46
N PRO A 222 5.74 -8.30 13.41
CA PRO A 222 5.27 -9.06 14.57
C PRO A 222 6.35 -9.93 15.26
N GLU A 223 7.33 -10.41 14.49
CA GLU A 223 8.42 -11.24 14.99
C GLU A 223 9.55 -10.46 15.69
N LEU A 224 9.57 -9.12 15.55
CA LEU A 224 10.59 -8.29 16.19
C LEU A 224 10.58 -8.51 17.70
N ARG A 225 11.79 -8.55 18.30
CA ARG A 225 12.00 -8.83 19.73
C ARG A 225 11.12 -8.00 20.67
N ARG A 226 10.78 -6.78 20.27
CA ARG A 226 9.95 -5.89 21.09
C ARG A 226 8.47 -6.27 21.07
N TYR A 227 8.00 -6.99 20.03
CA TYR A 227 6.60 -7.39 19.89
C TYR A 227 6.40 -8.87 20.22
N GLN A 228 7.07 -9.78 19.50
CA GLN A 228 6.95 -11.24 19.66
C GLN A 228 5.48 -11.68 19.79
N PHE A 229 4.63 -11.20 18.88
CA PHE A 229 3.22 -11.57 18.87
C PHE A 229 3.04 -13.04 18.50
N ASP A 230 2.00 -13.66 19.06
CA ASP A 230 1.52 -14.98 18.63
C ASP A 230 0.66 -14.82 17.39
N VAL A 231 1.20 -15.19 16.22
CA VAL A 231 0.56 -14.93 14.93
C VAL A 231 -0.26 -16.11 14.48
N THR A 232 -1.56 -15.91 14.31
CA THR A 232 -2.49 -16.83 13.65
C THR A 232 -2.64 -16.44 12.18
N GLU A 233 -2.15 -17.25 11.27
CA GLU A 233 -2.36 -17.04 9.84
C GLU A 233 -3.76 -17.46 9.40
N ILE A 234 -4.39 -16.59 8.58
CA ILE A 234 -5.65 -16.84 7.87
C ILE A 234 -5.33 -16.83 6.39
N SER A 235 -5.30 -18.01 5.77
CA SER A 235 -4.75 -18.19 4.42
C SER A 235 -5.80 -18.07 3.33
N ALA A 236 -5.50 -17.31 2.26
CA ALA A 236 -6.31 -17.22 1.05
C ALA A 236 -6.06 -18.44 0.15
N ASP A 237 -6.39 -19.63 0.64
CA ASP A 237 -6.13 -20.90 -0.01
C ASP A 237 -7.38 -21.58 -0.61
N GLN A 238 -8.49 -20.84 -0.71
CA GLN A 238 -9.70 -21.35 -1.35
C GLN A 238 -9.45 -21.61 -2.83
N MET A 239 -9.96 -22.75 -3.31
CA MET A 239 -9.77 -23.21 -4.68
C MET A 239 -11.13 -23.42 -5.35
N THR A 240 -11.17 -23.21 -6.67
CA THR A 240 -12.29 -23.65 -7.51
C THR A 240 -12.36 -25.18 -7.59
N PRO A 241 -13.49 -25.77 -8.01
CA PRO A 241 -13.58 -27.22 -8.18
C PRO A 241 -12.59 -27.83 -9.19
N ASP A 242 -12.12 -27.03 -10.16
CA ASP A 242 -11.10 -27.42 -11.14
C ASP A 242 -9.67 -27.11 -10.68
N GLY A 243 -9.48 -26.71 -9.41
CA GLY A 243 -8.19 -26.59 -8.75
C GLY A 243 -7.44 -25.29 -9.03
N LEU A 244 -8.13 -24.19 -9.37
CA LEU A 244 -7.55 -22.87 -9.51
C LEU A 244 -7.74 -22.04 -8.23
N HIS A 245 -6.78 -21.20 -7.87
CA HIS A 245 -6.93 -20.28 -6.76
C HIS A 245 -8.04 -19.26 -7.01
N THR A 246 -8.92 -19.05 -6.02
CA THR A 246 -9.83 -17.90 -5.95
C THR A 246 -9.22 -16.76 -5.17
N TRP A 247 -8.13 -17.01 -4.43
CA TRP A 247 -7.49 -16.09 -3.51
C TRP A 247 -8.45 -15.53 -2.46
N GLN A 248 -9.49 -16.31 -2.12
CA GLN A 248 -10.43 -16.06 -1.04
C GLN A 248 -10.15 -17.01 0.14
N TYR A 249 -10.84 -16.79 1.23
CA TYR A 249 -10.62 -17.44 2.52
C TYR A 249 -11.73 -18.43 2.80
N LYS A 250 -11.39 -19.56 3.41
CA LYS A 250 -12.38 -20.53 3.87
C LYS A 250 -13.07 -20.02 5.14
N ASP A 251 -14.32 -20.41 5.29
CA ASP A 251 -15.14 -20.02 6.43
C ASP A 251 -14.53 -20.44 7.77
N GLU A 252 -13.98 -21.66 7.85
CA GLU A 252 -13.31 -22.17 9.05
C GLU A 252 -12.06 -21.39 9.42
N ASP A 253 -11.36 -20.78 8.46
CA ASP A 253 -10.18 -19.95 8.72
C ASP A 253 -10.58 -18.58 9.22
N ILE A 254 -11.63 -17.97 8.66
CA ILE A 254 -12.17 -16.70 9.17
C ILE A 254 -12.75 -16.89 10.57
N ASP A 255 -13.34 -18.05 10.87
CA ASP A 255 -13.91 -18.37 12.19
C ASP A 255 -12.87 -18.38 13.33
N LYS A 256 -11.58 -18.47 13.03
CA LYS A 256 -10.51 -18.29 14.03
C LYS A 256 -10.62 -16.93 14.75
N LEU A 257 -11.13 -15.89 14.06
CA LEU A 257 -11.35 -14.56 14.63
C LEU A 257 -12.41 -14.51 15.76
N LYS A 258 -13.22 -15.56 15.93
CA LYS A 258 -14.18 -15.69 17.05
C LYS A 258 -13.46 -15.84 18.38
N ASP A 259 -12.20 -16.28 18.39
CA ASP A 259 -11.41 -16.41 19.61
C ASP A 259 -11.06 -15.01 20.16
N PRO A 260 -11.58 -14.63 21.35
CA PRO A 260 -11.32 -13.30 21.91
C PRO A 260 -9.87 -13.09 22.36
N ARG A 261 -9.04 -14.13 22.37
CA ARG A 261 -7.59 -14.00 22.58
C ARG A 261 -6.91 -13.33 21.40
N ILE A 262 -7.46 -13.44 20.18
CA ILE A 262 -7.01 -12.70 19.01
C ILE A 262 -7.46 -11.25 19.15
N LYS A 263 -6.54 -10.37 19.50
CA LYS A 263 -6.81 -8.96 19.79
C LYS A 263 -6.85 -8.07 18.55
N ALA A 264 -6.10 -8.44 17.51
CA ALA A 264 -6.00 -7.64 16.30
C ALA A 264 -5.98 -8.51 15.03
N LEU A 265 -6.58 -7.98 13.97
CA LEU A 265 -6.53 -8.51 12.61
C LEU A 265 -5.76 -7.54 11.72
N PHE A 266 -4.70 -8.00 11.07
CA PHE A 266 -3.96 -7.25 10.06
C PHE A 266 -4.25 -7.81 8.67
N ILE A 267 -4.57 -6.91 7.73
CA ILE A 267 -4.94 -7.27 6.35
C ILE A 267 -4.44 -6.23 5.35
N THR A 268 -4.02 -6.68 4.18
CA THR A 268 -3.89 -5.84 2.98
C THR A 268 -5.06 -6.13 2.06
N ASN A 269 -5.88 -5.13 1.76
CA ASN A 269 -7.10 -5.29 0.97
C ASN A 269 -7.22 -4.22 -0.13
N PRO A 270 -7.11 -4.57 -1.40
CA PRO A 270 -6.78 -5.90 -2.00
C PRO A 270 -5.42 -6.45 -1.60
N SER A 271 -5.32 -7.77 -1.54
CA SER A 271 -4.14 -8.52 -1.09
C SER A 271 -2.88 -8.27 -1.93
N ASN A 272 -1.71 -8.54 -1.37
CA ASN A 272 -0.42 -8.47 -2.06
C ASN A 272 0.42 -9.69 -1.66
N PRO A 273 0.70 -10.62 -2.56
CA PRO A 273 0.80 -10.57 -4.03
C PRO A 273 -0.47 -10.82 -4.85
N PRO A 274 -1.52 -11.53 -4.42
CA PRO A 274 -2.57 -11.97 -5.35
C PRO A 274 -3.37 -10.83 -6.00
N SER A 275 -3.46 -9.68 -5.32
CA SER A 275 -4.22 -8.50 -5.75
C SER A 275 -5.73 -8.73 -5.84
N TYR A 276 -6.29 -9.42 -4.86
CA TYR A 276 -7.73 -9.65 -4.75
C TYR A 276 -8.31 -8.95 -3.52
N ALA A 277 -9.44 -8.28 -3.73
CA ALA A 277 -10.25 -7.75 -2.63
C ALA A 277 -10.99 -8.88 -1.90
N LEU A 278 -11.37 -8.63 -0.66
CA LEU A 278 -12.26 -9.51 0.08
C LEU A 278 -13.58 -9.70 -0.65
N SER A 279 -14.08 -10.92 -0.67
CA SER A 279 -15.44 -11.18 -1.15
C SER A 279 -16.47 -10.58 -0.18
N LYS A 280 -17.69 -10.41 -0.70
CA LYS A 280 -18.82 -9.95 0.12
C LYS A 280 -19.08 -10.91 1.27
N GLU A 281 -19.04 -12.21 1.01
CA GLU A 281 -19.27 -13.28 1.97
C GLU A 281 -18.24 -13.23 3.10
N THR A 282 -16.94 -13.10 2.77
CA THR A 282 -15.86 -12.96 3.76
C THR A 282 -16.06 -11.69 4.59
N THR A 283 -16.39 -10.58 3.94
CA THR A 283 -16.63 -9.30 4.62
C THR A 283 -17.81 -9.40 5.60
N GLU A 284 -18.95 -9.94 5.16
CA GLU A 284 -20.13 -10.16 6.01
C GLU A 284 -19.83 -11.09 7.20
N ARG A 285 -19.01 -12.12 6.98
CA ARG A 285 -18.59 -13.02 8.05
C ARG A 285 -17.75 -12.30 9.10
N ILE A 286 -16.77 -11.50 8.69
CA ILE A 286 -15.96 -10.67 9.63
C ILE A 286 -16.87 -9.71 10.39
N ILE A 287 -17.82 -9.05 9.72
CA ILE A 287 -18.79 -8.15 10.36
C ILE A 287 -19.60 -8.90 11.44
N ASN A 288 -20.08 -10.10 11.12
CA ASN A 288 -20.85 -10.91 12.07
C ASN A 288 -20.01 -11.34 13.28
N ILE A 289 -18.76 -11.72 13.07
CA ILE A 289 -17.83 -12.08 14.15
C ILE A 289 -17.59 -10.89 15.08
N VAL A 290 -17.30 -9.71 14.51
CA VAL A 290 -17.09 -8.49 15.32
C VAL A 290 -18.34 -8.14 16.11
N LYS A 291 -19.52 -8.27 15.52
CA LYS A 291 -20.78 -7.91 16.22
C LYS A 291 -21.17 -8.89 17.32
N ASN A 292 -20.90 -10.17 17.15
CA ASN A 292 -21.49 -11.20 18.01
C ASN A 292 -20.47 -11.95 18.88
N ASP A 293 -19.25 -12.15 18.39
CA ASP A 293 -18.26 -13.05 19.03
C ASP A 293 -17.06 -12.27 19.59
N ASN A 294 -16.48 -11.32 18.84
CA ASN A 294 -15.28 -10.57 19.24
C ASN A 294 -15.42 -9.06 19.00
N PRO A 295 -16.25 -8.36 19.80
CA PRO A 295 -16.55 -6.93 19.57
C PRO A 295 -15.37 -5.98 19.80
N ASN A 296 -14.31 -6.43 20.47
CA ASN A 296 -13.10 -5.65 20.71
C ASN A 296 -11.97 -5.99 19.71
N LEU A 297 -12.25 -6.76 18.65
CA LEU A 297 -11.26 -7.06 17.61
C LEU A 297 -10.82 -5.75 16.94
N MET A 298 -9.57 -5.39 17.12
CA MET A 298 -8.93 -4.28 16.39
C MET A 298 -8.65 -4.72 14.96
N ILE A 299 -9.03 -3.93 13.98
CA ILE A 299 -8.78 -4.23 12.56
C ILE A 299 -7.84 -3.18 12.00
N ILE A 300 -6.74 -3.60 11.41
CA ILE A 300 -5.78 -2.75 10.73
C ILE A 300 -5.74 -3.17 9.26
N THR A 301 -6.22 -2.29 8.38
CA THR A 301 -6.26 -2.55 6.93
C THR A 301 -5.32 -1.63 6.17
N ASP A 302 -4.56 -2.21 5.22
CA ASP A 302 -3.79 -1.48 4.21
C ASP A 302 -4.53 -1.56 2.88
N ASP A 303 -5.20 -0.47 2.52
CA ASP A 303 -6.12 -0.40 1.38
C ASP A 303 -5.48 0.28 0.14
N VAL A 304 -4.15 0.29 0.06
CA VAL A 304 -3.39 0.97 -1.01
C VAL A 304 -3.81 0.59 -2.44
N TYR A 305 -4.40 -0.58 -2.63
CA TYR A 305 -4.86 -1.07 -3.95
C TYR A 305 -6.38 -0.96 -4.16
N GLY A 306 -7.14 -0.46 -3.19
CA GLY A 306 -8.60 -0.33 -3.27
C GLY A 306 -9.07 0.48 -4.47
N THR A 307 -8.34 1.54 -4.85
CA THR A 307 -8.60 2.38 -6.02
C THR A 307 -8.58 1.64 -7.38
N PHE A 308 -8.04 0.42 -7.42
CA PHE A 308 -8.02 -0.41 -8.64
C PHE A 308 -9.23 -1.36 -8.74
N ILE A 309 -10.09 -1.41 -7.73
CA ILE A 309 -11.33 -2.19 -7.72
C ILE A 309 -12.52 -1.25 -7.99
N PRO A 310 -13.40 -1.57 -8.94
CA PRO A 310 -14.66 -0.85 -9.10
C PRO A 310 -15.53 -0.98 -7.83
N HIS A 311 -16.11 0.12 -7.38
CA HIS A 311 -17.02 0.13 -6.21
C HIS A 311 -16.40 -0.47 -4.93
N PHE A 312 -15.10 -0.23 -4.73
CA PHE A 312 -14.40 -0.74 -3.55
C PHE A 312 -15.00 -0.21 -2.24
N ARG A 313 -15.18 -1.12 -1.29
CA ARG A 313 -15.57 -0.79 0.08
C ARG A 313 -14.63 -1.44 1.07
N SER A 314 -13.92 -0.61 1.79
CA SER A 314 -13.00 -0.99 2.85
C SER A 314 -13.73 -1.46 4.10
N LEU A 315 -13.04 -2.23 4.94
CA LEU A 315 -13.52 -2.51 6.30
C LEU A 315 -13.71 -1.23 7.14
N MET A 316 -13.03 -0.12 6.82
CA MET A 316 -13.30 1.16 7.48
C MET A 316 -14.71 1.69 7.21
N ALA A 317 -15.30 1.35 6.07
CA ALA A 317 -16.68 1.71 5.74
C ALA A 317 -17.70 0.77 6.41
N GLU A 318 -17.37 -0.50 6.58
CA GLU A 318 -18.26 -1.54 7.09
C GLU A 318 -18.19 -1.71 8.62
N LEU A 319 -17.01 -1.53 9.20
CA LEU A 319 -16.70 -1.64 10.62
C LEU A 319 -15.91 -0.41 11.12
N PRO A 320 -16.45 0.81 10.96
CA PRO A 320 -15.71 2.06 11.22
C PRO A 320 -15.15 2.13 12.64
N HIS A 321 -15.89 1.63 13.61
CA HIS A 321 -15.50 1.71 15.03
C HIS A 321 -14.33 0.79 15.39
N ASN A 322 -14.09 -0.27 14.61
CA ASN A 322 -13.06 -1.26 14.86
C ASN A 322 -11.83 -1.09 13.97
N THR A 323 -11.94 -0.30 12.89
CA THR A 323 -10.94 -0.30 11.81
C THR A 323 -10.07 0.94 11.83
N LEU A 324 -8.76 0.72 11.84
CA LEU A 324 -7.73 1.65 11.42
C LEU A 324 -7.42 1.37 9.96
N CYS A 325 -7.60 2.37 9.10
CA CYS A 325 -7.28 2.26 7.68
C CYS A 325 -5.97 2.98 7.39
N VAL A 326 -5.05 2.30 6.73
CA VAL A 326 -3.86 2.89 6.12
C VAL A 326 -4.09 3.00 4.63
N TYR A 327 -4.02 4.22 4.10
CA TYR A 327 -4.08 4.47 2.66
C TYR A 327 -2.83 5.19 2.18
N SER A 328 -2.23 4.71 1.08
CA SER A 328 -1.05 5.31 0.47
C SER A 328 -1.30 5.78 -0.96
N PHE A 329 -0.94 7.02 -1.24
CA PHE A 329 -1.03 7.64 -2.58
C PHE A 329 0.02 7.10 -3.57
N SER A 330 0.93 6.25 -3.09
CA SER A 330 2.10 5.79 -3.85
C SER A 330 1.78 5.10 -5.17
N LYS A 331 0.73 4.26 -5.22
CA LYS A 331 0.49 3.35 -6.35
C LYS A 331 -0.41 3.98 -7.40
N TYR A 332 -1.54 4.51 -6.99
CA TYR A 332 -2.56 5.03 -7.88
C TYR A 332 -2.06 6.21 -8.73
N PHE A 333 -1.40 7.18 -8.10
CA PHE A 333 -0.88 8.39 -8.76
C PHE A 333 0.55 8.28 -9.28
N GLY A 334 1.18 7.09 -9.17
CA GLY A 334 2.58 6.94 -9.51
C GLY A 334 3.50 7.80 -8.64
N ALA A 335 3.25 7.83 -7.33
CA ALA A 335 3.84 8.78 -6.38
C ALA A 335 4.72 8.11 -5.32
N THR A 336 5.34 6.97 -5.64
CA THR A 336 6.12 6.18 -4.66
C THR A 336 7.25 6.97 -4.00
N GLY A 337 7.88 7.90 -4.73
CA GLY A 337 8.96 8.76 -4.22
C GLY A 337 8.49 9.90 -3.33
N TRP A 338 7.24 10.32 -3.41
CA TRP A 338 6.67 11.37 -2.58
C TRP A 338 6.46 10.94 -1.12
N ARG A 339 6.41 9.65 -0.83
CA ARG A 339 6.21 9.12 0.52
C ARG A 339 4.99 9.69 1.23
N THR A 340 3.83 9.68 0.58
CA THR A 340 2.57 10.21 1.11
C THR A 340 1.60 9.10 1.44
N ALA A 341 1.13 9.05 2.68
CA ALA A 341 0.08 8.16 3.17
C ALA A 341 -0.68 8.79 4.33
N VAL A 342 -1.79 8.20 4.70
CA VAL A 342 -2.58 8.58 5.87
C VAL A 342 -3.01 7.36 6.65
N ILE A 343 -3.13 7.53 7.96
CA ILE A 343 -3.90 6.66 8.86
C ILE A 343 -5.23 7.34 9.11
N ALA A 344 -6.33 6.61 8.93
CA ALA A 344 -7.68 7.09 9.21
C ALA A 344 -8.30 6.28 10.35
N LEU A 345 -8.85 6.98 11.35
CA LEU A 345 -9.52 6.40 12.50
C LEU A 345 -10.84 7.12 12.75
N HIS A 346 -11.93 6.37 12.85
CA HIS A 346 -13.24 6.96 13.12
C HIS A 346 -13.27 7.67 14.49
N GLU A 347 -13.94 8.82 14.55
CA GLU A 347 -14.04 9.64 15.78
C GLU A 347 -14.62 8.88 17.00
N ASP A 348 -15.54 7.93 16.76
CA ASP A 348 -16.04 6.98 17.74
C ASP A 348 -15.45 5.60 17.44
N ASN A 349 -14.43 5.20 18.17
CA ASN A 349 -13.65 3.99 17.93
C ASN A 349 -13.44 3.15 19.19
N ILE A 350 -13.10 1.87 19.00
CA ILE A 350 -12.85 0.95 20.13
C ILE A 350 -11.51 1.21 20.82
N TYR A 351 -10.53 1.78 20.13
CA TYR A 351 -9.19 2.01 20.67
C TYR A 351 -9.26 2.98 21.85
N ASP A 352 -9.94 4.12 21.68
CA ASP A 352 -10.19 5.08 22.76
C ASP A 352 -11.00 4.47 23.90
N LYS A 353 -12.02 3.65 23.57
CA LYS A 353 -12.83 2.95 24.56
C LYS A 353 -12.04 1.93 25.37
N MET A 354 -11.09 1.23 24.72
CA MET A 354 -10.20 0.27 25.39
C MET A 354 -9.20 0.98 26.30
N ILE A 355 -8.59 2.08 25.84
CA ILE A 355 -7.70 2.92 26.66
C ILE A 355 -8.43 3.45 27.91
N ALA A 356 -9.68 3.90 27.75
CA ALA A 356 -10.48 4.37 28.88
C ALA A 356 -10.76 3.28 29.93
N ARG A 357 -10.69 2.00 29.58
CA ARG A 357 -10.91 0.84 30.46
C ARG A 357 -9.63 0.27 31.06
N LEU A 358 -8.46 0.81 30.77
CA LEU A 358 -7.18 0.38 31.35
C LEU A 358 -7.19 0.54 32.87
N SER A 359 -6.34 -0.21 33.56
CA SER A 359 -6.15 -0.09 35.00
C SER A 359 -5.63 1.32 35.38
N GLU A 360 -5.88 1.75 36.61
CA GLU A 360 -5.37 3.04 37.08
C GLU A 360 -3.85 3.13 37.05
N GLU A 361 -3.15 2.03 37.22
CA GLU A 361 -1.70 1.95 37.08
C GLU A 361 -1.27 2.23 35.62
N GLN A 362 -1.90 1.55 34.65
CA GLN A 362 -1.62 1.77 33.22
C GLN A 362 -1.95 3.21 32.80
N LYS A 363 -3.11 3.75 33.25
CA LYS A 363 -3.47 5.14 33.01
C LYS A 363 -2.44 6.11 33.57
N SER A 364 -1.93 5.85 34.78
CA SER A 364 -0.89 6.67 35.39
C SER A 364 0.39 6.67 34.56
N ILE A 365 0.79 5.52 34.01
CA ILE A 365 1.93 5.41 33.10
C ILE A 365 1.71 6.26 31.84
N LEU A 366 0.54 6.13 31.19
CA LEU A 366 0.19 6.89 30.01
C LEU A 366 0.12 8.40 30.29
N ASN A 367 -0.48 8.82 31.39
CA ASN A 367 -0.54 10.21 31.77
C ASN A 367 0.88 10.80 31.98
N LYS A 368 1.77 10.04 32.61
CA LYS A 368 3.17 10.45 32.73
C LYS A 368 3.87 10.53 31.35
N ARG A 369 3.62 9.57 30.47
CA ARG A 369 4.21 9.54 29.12
C ARG A 369 3.84 10.79 28.31
N TYR A 370 2.57 11.17 28.32
CA TYR A 370 2.07 12.29 27.51
C TYR A 370 1.97 13.63 28.24
N SER A 371 2.40 13.72 29.49
CA SER A 371 2.30 14.94 30.32
C SER A 371 3.06 16.16 29.78
N SER A 372 4.09 15.93 28.94
CA SER A 372 4.83 17.02 28.30
C SER A 372 4.10 17.59 27.06
N LEU A 373 3.08 16.91 26.56
CA LEU A 373 2.33 17.28 25.35
C LEU A 373 0.95 17.84 25.67
N SER A 374 0.36 17.42 26.79
CA SER A 374 -0.99 17.83 27.19
C SER A 374 -1.09 18.03 28.70
N LEU A 375 -1.85 19.05 29.10
CA LEU A 375 -2.24 19.23 30.50
C LEU A 375 -3.32 18.24 30.94
N GLN A 376 -3.95 17.54 29.99
CA GLN A 376 -5.00 16.55 30.22
C GLN A 376 -4.72 15.30 29.37
N PRO A 377 -3.63 14.56 29.65
CA PRO A 377 -3.21 13.41 28.85
C PRO A 377 -4.28 12.30 28.77
N GLU A 378 -5.11 12.21 29.81
CA GLU A 378 -6.22 11.25 29.89
C GLU A 378 -7.32 11.50 28.84
N LYS A 379 -7.38 12.70 28.25
CA LYS A 379 -8.35 13.07 27.22
C LYS A 379 -7.81 12.93 25.80
N MET A 380 -6.51 12.67 25.65
CA MET A 380 -5.91 12.49 24.32
C MET A 380 -6.52 11.28 23.64
N LYS A 381 -7.00 11.48 22.39
CA LYS A 381 -7.45 10.41 21.51
C LYS A 381 -6.28 9.49 21.12
N PHE A 382 -6.58 8.25 20.77
CA PHE A 382 -5.56 7.30 20.34
C PHE A 382 -4.75 7.81 19.13
N ILE A 383 -5.40 8.48 18.18
CA ILE A 383 -4.70 9.05 17.01
C ILE A 383 -3.71 10.15 17.42
N GLU A 384 -4.02 10.98 18.41
CA GLU A 384 -3.11 12.00 18.94
C GLU A 384 -1.93 11.37 19.68
N ARG A 385 -2.17 10.27 20.41
CA ARG A 385 -1.13 9.47 21.06
C ARG A 385 -0.20 8.85 20.01
N MET A 386 -0.76 8.34 18.92
CA MET A 386 0.02 7.80 17.81
C MET A 386 0.92 8.84 17.16
N VAL A 387 0.43 10.07 16.97
CA VAL A 387 1.25 11.20 16.50
C VAL A 387 2.40 11.47 17.47
N ALA A 388 2.14 11.49 18.78
CA ALA A 388 3.16 11.67 19.80
C ALA A 388 4.20 10.53 19.80
N ASP A 389 3.72 9.27 19.73
CA ASP A 389 4.58 8.08 19.75
C ASP A 389 5.47 7.99 18.50
N SER A 390 4.99 8.44 17.35
CA SER A 390 5.77 8.45 16.09
C SER A 390 7.05 9.27 16.20
N ARG A 391 7.10 10.21 17.13
CA ARG A 391 8.27 11.09 17.38
C ARG A 391 9.25 10.53 18.41
N GLN A 392 8.82 9.57 19.24
CA GLN A 392 9.55 8.96 20.35
C GLN A 392 10.06 9.93 21.44
N ILE A 393 10.06 11.23 21.17
CA ILE A 393 10.42 12.30 22.09
C ILE A 393 9.38 13.43 21.98
N ALA A 394 9.21 14.20 23.05
CA ALA A 394 8.25 15.31 23.11
C ALA A 394 8.66 16.54 22.28
N LEU A 395 9.06 16.34 21.03
CA LEU A 395 9.39 17.41 20.08
C LEU A 395 8.43 17.33 18.90
N ASN A 396 7.56 18.31 18.77
CA ASN A 396 6.45 18.34 17.81
C ASN A 396 6.86 18.37 16.33
N HIS A 397 8.12 18.45 16.00
CA HIS A 397 8.59 18.62 14.63
C HIS A 397 9.71 17.62 14.23
N THR A 398 9.85 16.53 14.96
CA THR A 398 10.91 15.52 14.70
C THR A 398 10.47 14.41 13.76
N ALA A 399 9.18 14.28 13.50
CA ALA A 399 8.60 13.30 12.58
C ALA A 399 7.32 13.87 11.97
N GLY A 400 6.74 13.12 11.04
CA GLY A 400 5.53 13.50 10.34
C GLY A 400 5.79 14.00 8.93
N LEU A 401 4.75 13.97 8.10
CA LEU A 401 4.82 14.33 6.71
C LEU A 401 5.06 15.85 6.56
N SER A 402 6.04 16.25 5.76
CA SER A 402 6.36 17.67 5.52
C SER A 402 5.17 18.39 4.88
N LEU A 403 5.08 19.71 5.10
CA LEU A 403 4.01 20.54 4.55
C LEU A 403 3.89 20.45 3.02
N PRO A 404 5.00 20.56 2.23
CA PRO A 404 4.92 20.42 0.78
C PRO A 404 4.35 19.05 0.35
N GLN A 405 4.70 17.97 1.06
CA GLN A 405 4.17 16.64 0.77
C GLN A 405 2.67 16.55 1.07
N GLN A 406 2.19 17.21 2.14
CA GLN A 406 0.75 17.28 2.45
C GLN A 406 -0.02 18.05 1.37
N ILE A 407 0.52 19.17 0.86
CA ILE A 407 -0.10 19.90 -0.26
C ILE A 407 -0.13 19.03 -1.53
N GLN A 408 0.95 18.32 -1.84
CA GLN A 408 0.94 17.41 -2.99
C GLN A 408 -0.11 16.30 -2.80
N MET A 409 -0.30 15.80 -1.58
CA MET A 409 -1.33 14.83 -1.23
C MET A 409 -2.74 15.40 -1.45
N SER A 410 -3.00 16.65 -1.03
CA SER A 410 -4.24 17.36 -1.29
C SER A 410 -4.53 17.49 -2.78
N LEU A 411 -3.53 17.84 -3.58
CA LEU A 411 -3.68 17.96 -5.03
C LEU A 411 -3.93 16.62 -5.72
N PHE A 412 -3.36 15.52 -5.24
CA PHE A 412 -3.72 14.19 -5.71
C PHE A 412 -5.18 13.85 -5.39
N ALA A 413 -5.62 14.14 -4.16
CA ALA A 413 -6.99 13.89 -3.75
C ALA A 413 -7.99 14.76 -4.53
N LEU A 414 -7.75 16.06 -4.65
CA LEU A 414 -8.58 16.98 -5.45
C LEU A 414 -8.67 16.55 -6.92
N PHE A 415 -7.56 16.12 -7.52
CA PHE A 415 -7.55 15.62 -8.89
C PHE A 415 -8.52 14.46 -9.08
N SER A 416 -8.61 13.53 -8.12
CA SER A 416 -9.57 12.41 -8.17
C SER A 416 -11.01 12.87 -7.85
N LEU A 417 -11.19 13.74 -6.86
CA LEU A 417 -12.51 14.26 -6.47
C LEU A 417 -13.20 15.07 -7.57
N LEU A 418 -12.42 15.77 -8.38
CA LEU A 418 -12.90 16.61 -9.48
C LEU A 418 -13.09 15.83 -10.78
N ASP A 419 -12.54 14.64 -10.91
CA ASP A 419 -12.78 13.70 -12.03
C ASP A 419 -14.13 13.00 -11.85
N LYS A 420 -15.23 13.71 -12.12
CA LYS A 420 -16.60 13.21 -11.92
C LYS A 420 -16.96 11.98 -12.76
N GLU A 421 -16.26 11.79 -13.87
CA GLU A 421 -16.46 10.66 -14.79
C GLU A 421 -15.57 9.46 -14.45
N ASP A 422 -14.78 9.52 -13.37
CA ASP A 422 -13.77 8.51 -13.01
C ASP A 422 -12.81 8.17 -14.18
N SER A 423 -12.53 9.15 -15.07
CA SER A 423 -11.76 8.94 -16.31
C SER A 423 -10.32 8.49 -16.03
N TYR A 424 -9.69 9.05 -15.00
CA TYR A 424 -8.34 8.63 -14.60
C TYR A 424 -8.36 7.20 -14.04
N LYS A 425 -9.35 6.87 -13.19
CA LYS A 425 -9.55 5.53 -12.64
C LYS A 425 -9.72 4.50 -13.75
N ALA A 426 -10.61 4.75 -14.70
CA ALA A 426 -10.84 3.86 -15.83
C ALA A 426 -9.56 3.61 -16.65
N LYS A 427 -8.76 4.66 -16.92
CA LYS A 427 -7.49 4.52 -17.62
C LYS A 427 -6.47 3.69 -16.83
N MET A 428 -6.41 3.87 -15.51
CA MET A 428 -5.49 3.08 -14.67
C MET A 428 -5.88 1.61 -14.64
N GLN A 429 -7.16 1.30 -14.53
CA GLN A 429 -7.68 -0.07 -14.59
C GLN A 429 -7.44 -0.69 -15.97
N GLU A 430 -7.70 0.04 -17.06
CA GLU A 430 -7.45 -0.42 -18.44
C GLU A 430 -5.97 -0.77 -18.67
N ILE A 431 -5.04 0.08 -18.23
CA ILE A 431 -3.60 -0.21 -18.37
C ILE A 431 -3.22 -1.50 -17.65
N ILE A 432 -3.70 -1.69 -16.43
CA ILE A 432 -3.43 -2.89 -15.65
C ILE A 432 -4.05 -4.12 -16.31
N HIS A 433 -5.29 -4.02 -16.77
CA HIS A 433 -6.02 -5.12 -17.43
C HIS A 433 -5.29 -5.57 -18.71
N ARG A 434 -4.89 -4.66 -19.59
CA ARG A 434 -4.12 -5.00 -20.80
C ARG A 434 -2.81 -5.71 -20.47
N ARG A 435 -2.09 -5.25 -19.44
CA ARG A 435 -0.84 -5.88 -19.00
C ARG A 435 -1.07 -7.26 -18.39
N LEU A 436 -2.16 -7.43 -17.67
CA LEU A 436 -2.59 -8.72 -17.12
C LEU A 436 -2.83 -9.73 -18.25
N HIS A 437 -3.59 -9.34 -19.28
CA HIS A 437 -3.82 -10.18 -20.47
C HIS A 437 -2.53 -10.45 -21.22
N ALA A 438 -1.70 -9.43 -21.47
CA ALA A 438 -0.40 -9.61 -22.12
C ALA A 438 0.50 -10.63 -21.40
N LEU A 439 0.44 -10.67 -20.05
CA LEU A 439 1.12 -11.68 -19.25
C LEU A 439 0.47 -13.07 -19.45
N TRP A 440 -0.81 -13.19 -19.08
CA TRP A 440 -1.48 -14.48 -18.93
C TRP A 440 -1.69 -15.21 -20.24
N ASP A 441 -2.09 -14.54 -21.32
CA ASP A 441 -2.30 -15.13 -22.64
C ASP A 441 -1.02 -15.77 -23.21
N ASN A 442 0.14 -15.34 -22.71
CA ASN A 442 1.45 -15.83 -23.13
C ASN A 442 2.08 -16.86 -22.17
N THR A 443 1.47 -17.12 -21.02
CA THR A 443 1.89 -18.23 -20.15
C THR A 443 1.38 -19.59 -20.64
N GLY A 444 0.37 -19.60 -21.50
CA GLY A 444 -0.41 -20.79 -21.83
C GLY A 444 -1.41 -21.18 -20.74
N PHE A 445 -1.54 -20.37 -19.70
CA PHE A 445 -2.49 -20.55 -18.59
C PHE A 445 -3.77 -19.76 -18.87
N THR A 446 -4.89 -20.24 -18.34
CA THR A 446 -6.18 -19.56 -18.51
C THR A 446 -6.37 -18.52 -17.43
N LEU A 447 -6.51 -17.25 -17.81
CA LEU A 447 -6.97 -16.21 -16.91
C LEU A 447 -8.47 -16.35 -16.69
N VAL A 448 -8.89 -16.41 -15.44
CA VAL A 448 -10.30 -16.32 -15.06
C VAL A 448 -10.59 -14.88 -14.68
N GLU A 449 -11.55 -14.24 -15.37
CA GLU A 449 -11.97 -12.87 -15.02
C GLU A 449 -12.66 -12.87 -13.67
N ASP A 450 -12.31 -11.85 -12.85
CA ASP A 450 -12.84 -11.69 -11.51
C ASP A 450 -12.93 -10.20 -11.16
N PRO A 451 -14.11 -9.67 -10.81
CA PRO A 451 -14.30 -8.27 -10.45
C PRO A 451 -13.58 -7.86 -9.16
N LEU A 452 -13.20 -8.83 -8.33
CA LEU A 452 -12.44 -8.59 -7.09
C LEU A 452 -10.92 -8.46 -7.32
N ARG A 453 -10.47 -8.66 -8.56
CA ARG A 453 -9.05 -8.55 -8.91
C ARG A 453 -8.65 -7.11 -9.20
N ALA A 454 -7.83 -6.51 -8.33
CA ALA A 454 -7.18 -5.22 -8.59
C ALA A 454 -6.09 -5.31 -9.69
N GLY A 455 -5.48 -6.48 -9.82
CA GLY A 455 -4.51 -6.79 -10.87
C GLY A 455 -3.21 -5.97 -10.81
N TYR A 456 -2.93 -5.25 -9.74
CA TYR A 456 -1.68 -4.49 -9.61
C TYR A 456 -0.45 -5.40 -9.59
N TYR A 457 -0.61 -6.58 -9.01
CA TYR A 457 0.28 -7.72 -9.13
C TYR A 457 -0.50 -8.93 -9.64
N SER A 458 0.25 -9.93 -10.11
CA SER A 458 -0.28 -11.25 -10.39
C SER A 458 0.58 -12.30 -9.69
N GLU A 459 -0.04 -13.19 -8.95
CA GLU A 459 0.62 -14.34 -8.36
C GLU A 459 0.29 -15.58 -9.19
N ILE A 460 1.33 -16.28 -9.64
CA ILE A 460 1.22 -17.46 -10.48
C ILE A 460 1.77 -18.65 -9.72
N ASP A 461 0.90 -19.57 -9.29
CA ASP A 461 1.29 -20.84 -8.66
C ASP A 461 1.66 -21.87 -9.71
N MET A 462 2.94 -22.18 -9.81
CA MET A 462 3.50 -23.10 -10.80
C MET A 462 3.00 -24.54 -10.60
N LEU A 463 2.70 -24.95 -9.36
CA LEU A 463 2.22 -26.33 -9.11
C LEU A 463 0.79 -26.53 -9.58
N VAL A 464 -0.07 -25.51 -9.49
CA VAL A 464 -1.43 -25.54 -10.05
C VAL A 464 -1.37 -25.83 -11.54
N TRP A 465 -0.50 -25.14 -12.27
CA TRP A 465 -0.35 -25.32 -13.71
C TRP A 465 0.38 -26.59 -14.07
N ALA A 466 1.40 -26.98 -13.27
CA ALA A 466 2.08 -28.26 -13.42
C ALA A 466 1.08 -29.42 -13.31
N LYS A 467 0.18 -29.38 -12.31
CA LYS A 467 -0.88 -30.37 -12.14
C LYS A 467 -1.85 -30.40 -13.32
N LYS A 468 -2.30 -29.23 -13.76
CA LYS A 468 -3.29 -29.10 -14.84
C LYS A 468 -2.78 -29.64 -16.18
N PHE A 469 -1.49 -29.43 -16.51
CA PHE A 469 -0.91 -29.83 -17.80
C PHE A 469 -0.29 -31.23 -17.80
N TYR A 470 0.25 -31.66 -16.66
CA TYR A 470 1.09 -32.86 -16.59
C TYR A 470 0.69 -33.86 -15.48
N GLY A 471 -0.28 -33.50 -14.64
CA GLY A 471 -0.80 -34.35 -13.57
C GLY A 471 0.03 -34.38 -12.28
N ASP A 472 -0.46 -35.14 -11.29
CA ASP A 472 0.11 -35.20 -9.93
C ASP A 472 1.51 -35.83 -9.87
N ASP A 473 1.83 -36.76 -10.78
CA ASP A 473 3.16 -37.37 -10.86
C ASP A 473 4.24 -36.32 -11.16
N PHE A 474 3.95 -35.37 -12.05
CA PHE A 474 4.86 -34.30 -12.37
C PHE A 474 5.03 -33.32 -11.21
N VAL A 475 3.95 -32.98 -10.52
CA VAL A 475 4.02 -32.17 -9.29
C VAL A 475 4.90 -32.85 -8.25
N THR A 476 4.71 -34.14 -8.02
CA THR A 476 5.53 -34.92 -7.09
C THR A 476 7.01 -34.93 -7.51
N TYR A 477 7.29 -35.04 -8.80
CA TYR A 477 8.66 -34.98 -9.32
C TYR A 477 9.29 -33.62 -9.06
N LEU A 478 8.59 -32.51 -9.36
CA LEU A 478 9.08 -31.14 -9.10
C LEU A 478 9.45 -30.96 -7.63
N GLN A 479 8.54 -31.29 -6.72
CA GLN A 479 8.73 -31.11 -5.28
C GLN A 479 9.87 -31.97 -4.71
N LYS A 480 10.10 -33.16 -5.27
CA LYS A 480 11.21 -34.04 -4.85
C LYS A 480 12.56 -33.63 -5.44
N THR A 481 12.56 -33.14 -6.67
CA THR A 481 13.78 -32.91 -7.45
C THR A 481 14.35 -31.52 -7.23
N TYR A 482 13.51 -30.50 -7.20
CA TYR A 482 13.92 -29.10 -7.17
C TYR A 482 13.52 -28.40 -5.87
N ASN A 483 14.14 -27.25 -5.61
CA ASN A 483 13.73 -26.32 -4.57
C ASN A 483 12.76 -25.30 -5.17
N PRO A 484 11.73 -24.80 -4.44
CA PRO A 484 10.80 -23.79 -4.95
C PRO A 484 11.46 -22.56 -5.54
N LEU A 485 12.59 -22.10 -4.99
CA LEU A 485 13.33 -20.95 -5.51
C LEU A 485 14.03 -21.20 -6.85
N ASP A 486 14.14 -22.44 -7.30
CA ASP A 486 14.79 -22.78 -8.58
C ASP A 486 14.13 -22.05 -9.75
N VAL A 487 12.82 -21.88 -9.72
CA VAL A 487 12.06 -21.15 -10.74
C VAL A 487 12.58 -19.72 -10.92
N VAL A 488 12.68 -18.94 -9.84
CA VAL A 488 13.11 -17.54 -9.92
C VAL A 488 14.59 -17.43 -10.28
N PHE A 489 15.41 -18.39 -9.88
CA PHE A 489 16.81 -18.46 -10.28
C PHE A 489 16.97 -18.79 -11.76
N ARG A 490 16.20 -19.74 -12.30
CA ARG A 490 16.21 -20.08 -13.71
C ARG A 490 15.75 -18.91 -14.57
N LEU A 491 14.63 -18.27 -14.21
CA LEU A 491 14.14 -17.07 -14.88
C LEU A 491 15.20 -15.97 -14.93
N ALA A 492 15.92 -15.72 -13.83
CA ALA A 492 16.97 -14.72 -13.79
C ALA A 492 18.20 -15.10 -14.67
N ASN A 493 18.64 -16.35 -14.58
CA ASN A 493 19.85 -16.80 -15.31
C ASN A 493 19.64 -17.03 -16.79
N GLU A 494 18.51 -17.61 -17.18
CA GLU A 494 18.27 -18.09 -18.54
C GLU A 494 17.56 -17.03 -19.40
N THR A 495 16.72 -16.19 -18.76
CA THR A 495 15.90 -15.20 -19.48
C THR A 495 16.11 -13.75 -19.06
N SER A 496 17.02 -13.50 -18.10
CA SER A 496 17.26 -12.17 -17.51
C SER A 496 16.00 -11.53 -16.91
N LEU A 497 15.07 -12.35 -16.41
CA LEU A 497 13.80 -11.94 -15.81
C LEU A 497 13.89 -12.01 -14.28
N VAL A 498 13.62 -10.89 -13.61
CA VAL A 498 13.61 -10.79 -12.16
C VAL A 498 12.17 -10.71 -11.66
N LEU A 499 11.74 -11.76 -10.94
CA LEU A 499 10.45 -11.86 -10.23
C LEU A 499 10.69 -12.05 -8.73
N LEU A 500 9.63 -11.93 -7.93
CA LEU A 500 9.67 -12.27 -6.52
C LEU A 500 9.01 -13.63 -6.28
N ASN A 501 9.59 -14.39 -5.35
CA ASN A 501 9.00 -15.64 -4.89
C ASN A 501 7.81 -15.38 -3.95
N GLY A 502 6.66 -16.03 -4.18
CA GLY A 502 5.44 -15.86 -3.39
C GLY A 502 5.55 -16.44 -1.98
N GLY A 503 6.39 -17.46 -1.78
CA GLY A 503 6.61 -18.04 -0.45
C GLY A 503 7.12 -17.04 0.59
N GLY A 504 7.81 -15.98 0.17
CA GLY A 504 8.26 -14.91 1.06
C GLY A 504 7.17 -13.91 1.46
N PHE A 505 5.94 -14.10 0.99
CA PHE A 505 4.73 -13.35 1.35
C PHE A 505 3.73 -14.24 2.12
N ALA A 506 4.19 -15.36 2.68
CA ALA A 506 3.36 -16.44 3.23
C ALA A 506 2.33 -16.99 2.21
N GLY A 507 2.65 -16.94 0.92
CA GLY A 507 1.91 -17.54 -0.17
C GLY A 507 2.43 -18.94 -0.55
N PRO A 508 1.90 -19.54 -1.63
CA PRO A 508 2.39 -20.81 -2.12
C PRO A 508 3.89 -20.76 -2.43
N LYS A 509 4.64 -21.73 -1.93
CA LYS A 509 6.13 -21.75 -2.08
C LYS A 509 6.60 -21.79 -3.53
N TRP A 510 5.81 -22.40 -4.42
CA TRP A 510 6.09 -22.54 -5.85
C TRP A 510 5.43 -21.45 -6.68
N SER A 511 5.06 -20.33 -6.09
CA SER A 511 4.49 -19.21 -6.83
C SER A 511 5.51 -18.11 -7.11
N VAL A 512 5.21 -17.32 -8.14
CA VAL A 512 5.97 -16.13 -8.51
C VAL A 512 5.02 -14.93 -8.55
N ARG A 513 5.48 -13.80 -7.98
CA ARG A 513 4.78 -12.52 -8.06
C ARG A 513 5.33 -11.69 -9.20
N VAL A 514 4.44 -11.27 -10.10
CA VAL A 514 4.72 -10.36 -11.22
C VAL A 514 4.06 -9.01 -10.94
N SER A 515 4.84 -7.92 -10.92
CA SER A 515 4.28 -6.56 -10.87
C SER A 515 3.79 -6.16 -12.26
N LEU A 516 2.53 -5.73 -12.37
CA LEU A 516 1.94 -5.22 -13.61
C LEU A 516 2.05 -3.69 -13.75
N ALA A 517 2.79 -3.05 -12.82
CA ALA A 517 2.85 -1.61 -12.73
C ALA A 517 4.00 -0.95 -13.51
N ASN A 518 5.15 -1.63 -13.68
CA ASN A 518 6.44 -0.98 -13.90
C ASN A 518 7.13 -1.25 -15.23
N LEU A 519 6.54 -2.09 -16.09
CA LEU A 519 7.06 -2.42 -17.41
C LEU A 519 6.05 -2.06 -18.52
N ASN A 520 6.47 -2.10 -19.77
CA ASN A 520 5.59 -1.88 -20.91
C ASN A 520 4.81 -3.16 -21.26
N GLU A 521 3.70 -3.02 -21.98
CA GLU A 521 2.83 -4.15 -22.33
C GLU A 521 3.56 -5.27 -23.06
N ALA A 522 4.41 -4.93 -24.04
CA ALA A 522 5.22 -5.90 -24.76
C ALA A 522 6.21 -6.69 -23.90
N ASP A 523 6.60 -6.17 -22.75
CA ASP A 523 7.49 -6.86 -21.83
C ASP A 523 6.75 -7.98 -21.08
N TYR A 524 5.46 -7.79 -20.78
CA TYR A 524 4.63 -8.82 -20.15
C TYR A 524 4.37 -10.03 -21.04
N VAL A 525 4.31 -9.83 -22.38
CA VAL A 525 4.31 -10.93 -23.35
C VAL A 525 5.54 -11.81 -23.16
N LYS A 526 6.74 -11.19 -23.11
CA LYS A 526 8.00 -11.91 -22.90
C LYS A 526 8.06 -12.62 -21.56
N ILE A 527 7.55 -11.98 -20.50
CA ILE A 527 7.50 -12.56 -19.16
C ILE A 527 6.63 -13.82 -19.17
N GLY A 528 5.42 -13.76 -19.77
CA GLY A 528 4.55 -14.92 -19.90
C GLY A 528 5.20 -16.07 -20.65
N GLN A 529 5.84 -15.79 -21.78
CA GLN A 529 6.59 -16.78 -22.57
C GLN A 529 7.74 -17.40 -21.77
N SER A 530 8.50 -16.61 -21.01
CA SER A 530 9.61 -17.11 -20.19
C SER A 530 9.12 -18.05 -19.07
N ILE A 531 8.02 -17.70 -18.40
CA ILE A 531 7.40 -18.57 -17.38
C ILE A 531 6.95 -19.90 -17.99
N LYS A 532 6.30 -19.85 -19.16
CA LYS A 532 5.89 -21.04 -19.91
C LYS A 532 7.09 -21.93 -20.28
N CYS A 533 8.16 -21.33 -20.83
CA CYS A 533 9.36 -22.04 -21.24
C CYS A 533 10.00 -22.79 -20.05
N VAL A 534 10.15 -22.16 -18.91
CA VAL A 534 10.72 -22.80 -17.71
C VAL A 534 9.87 -24.00 -17.27
N LEU A 535 8.53 -23.90 -17.30
CA LEU A 535 7.67 -25.04 -16.95
C LEU A 535 7.80 -26.19 -17.94
N GLU A 536 7.86 -25.89 -19.23
CA GLU A 536 8.05 -26.88 -20.30
C GLU A 536 9.39 -27.59 -20.19
N GLU A 537 10.47 -26.90 -19.84
CA GLU A 537 11.79 -27.49 -19.63
C GLU A 537 11.82 -28.46 -18.44
N TYR A 538 11.16 -28.12 -17.34
CA TYR A 538 10.96 -29.08 -16.24
C TYR A 538 10.24 -30.32 -16.72
N ALA A 539 9.19 -30.16 -17.53
CA ALA A 539 8.40 -31.27 -18.06
C ALA A 539 9.20 -32.15 -19.01
N GLN A 540 10.06 -31.57 -19.86
CA GLN A 540 10.97 -32.32 -20.75
C GLN A 540 11.97 -33.15 -19.94
N THR A 541 12.59 -32.53 -18.91
CA THR A 541 13.53 -33.24 -18.02
C THR A 541 12.84 -34.38 -17.28
N TRP A 542 11.60 -34.19 -16.81
CA TRP A 542 10.82 -35.25 -16.19
C TRP A 542 10.51 -36.39 -17.13
N LYS A 543 10.09 -36.12 -18.37
CA LYS A 543 9.83 -37.15 -19.38
C LYS A 543 11.09 -37.96 -19.67
N ALA A 544 12.22 -37.29 -19.88
CA ALA A 544 13.51 -37.96 -20.10
C ALA A 544 13.98 -38.80 -18.89
N SER A 545 13.55 -38.49 -17.68
CA SER A 545 13.87 -39.29 -16.49
C SER A 545 13.05 -40.58 -16.35
N LYS A 546 12.01 -40.74 -17.18
CA LYS A 546 11.14 -41.95 -17.21
C LYS A 546 11.56 -42.94 -18.31
N GLU A 547 12.36 -42.48 -19.28
CA GLU A 547 13.01 -43.28 -20.31
C GLU A 547 14.33 -43.89 -19.77
#